data_30fc08ef31fda247b9877e895222dd64
#
_entry.id   30fc08ef31fda247b9877e895222dd64
#
_cell.length_a   1.000
_cell.length_b   1.000
_cell.length_c   1.000
_cell.angle_alpha   90.00
_cell.angle_beta   90.00
_cell.angle_gamma   90.00
#
_symmetry.space_group_name_H-M   'P 1'
#
loop_
_entity.id
_entity.type
_entity.pdbx_description
1 polymer ?
#
loop_
_entity_poly.entity_id
_entity_poly.type
_entity_poly.pdbx_seq_one_letter_code
_entity_poly.pdbx_strand_id
1 'polypeptide(L)'
;MKIICEKGYHAGNVLRLVAEYLEKRCPDDMILDENMEITLSLKNGENGQPIVLGEEELQLSYHTVDHSEDYYNHDVLTHLYTRCKYEHDLKVFQLANYARLTCIYMDAVGLHEINNHLGHEAGDHMLCSIADGIRKYFPDDCAYRIGGDEFVLLCPARQPEELAESLAAFCDTIREMGYEVSVGVSESTD
;
A
#
# COMPACT_ATOMS: atom_id res chain seq x y z
N MET A 1 -17.64 11.39 1.94
CA MET A 1 -17.06 12.18 3.06
C MET A 1 -17.54 11.61 4.38
N LYS A 2 -16.62 11.24 5.28
CA LYS A 2 -16.93 10.76 6.63
C LYS A 2 -16.36 11.75 7.63
N ILE A 3 -17.20 12.21 8.56
CA ILE A 3 -16.79 13.15 9.61
C ILE A 3 -16.74 12.38 10.92
N ILE A 4 -15.53 12.31 11.52
CA ILE A 4 -15.32 11.65 12.80
C ILE A 4 -15.23 12.73 13.88
N CYS A 5 -16.17 12.68 14.84
CA CYS A 5 -16.14 13.56 16.00
C CYS A 5 -15.64 12.79 17.22
N GLU A 6 -14.62 13.33 17.89
CA GLU A 6 -14.23 12.81 19.20
C GLU A 6 -15.32 13.06 20.26
N LYS A 7 -15.36 12.20 21.28
CA LYS A 7 -16.46 12.12 22.26
C LYS A 7 -16.92 13.47 22.83
N GLY A 8 -18.23 13.74 22.71
CA GLY A 8 -18.91 14.77 23.52
C GLY A 8 -19.71 15.82 22.76
N TYR A 9 -19.82 15.76 21.42
CA TYR A 9 -20.49 16.78 20.63
C TYR A 9 -21.77 16.29 19.95
N HIS A 10 -22.79 17.16 19.89
CA HIS A 10 -23.99 16.91 19.09
C HIS A 10 -23.65 17.01 17.59
N ALA A 11 -23.70 15.91 16.88
CA ALA A 11 -23.32 15.78 15.48
C ALA A 11 -23.91 16.85 14.53
N GLY A 12 -25.13 17.32 14.80
CA GLY A 12 -25.77 18.35 13.97
C GLY A 12 -25.12 19.73 14.03
N ASN A 13 -24.59 20.13 15.19
CA ASN A 13 -23.92 21.43 15.35
C ASN A 13 -22.52 21.40 14.72
N VAL A 14 -21.83 20.26 14.81
CA VAL A 14 -20.51 20.08 14.23
C VAL A 14 -20.57 20.08 12.70
N LEU A 15 -21.54 19.38 12.10
CA LEU A 15 -21.76 19.38 10.66
C LEU A 15 -22.03 20.78 10.10
N ARG A 16 -22.79 21.62 10.83
CA ARG A 16 -23.04 22.98 10.40
C ARG A 16 -21.79 23.86 10.46
N LEU A 17 -20.99 23.74 11.52
CA LEU A 17 -19.74 24.49 11.66
C LEU A 17 -18.71 24.10 10.60
N VAL A 18 -18.63 22.80 10.27
CA VAL A 18 -17.77 22.30 9.19
C VAL A 18 -18.23 22.84 7.84
N ALA A 19 -19.53 22.80 7.55
CA ALA A 19 -20.07 23.33 6.30
C ALA A 19 -19.79 24.85 6.16
N GLU A 20 -20.05 25.64 7.20
CA GLU A 20 -19.76 27.07 7.21
C GLU A 20 -18.25 27.38 7.07
N TYR A 21 -17.39 26.56 7.63
CA TYR A 21 -15.93 26.69 7.50
C TYR A 21 -15.45 26.37 6.09
N LEU A 22 -15.95 25.27 5.50
CA LEU A 22 -15.61 24.85 4.15
C LEU A 22 -16.10 25.85 3.10
N GLU A 23 -17.31 26.41 3.26
CA GLU A 23 -17.82 27.47 2.38
C GLU A 23 -16.97 28.75 2.40
N LYS A 24 -16.38 29.09 3.55
CA LYS A 24 -15.59 30.32 3.70
C LYS A 24 -14.13 30.20 3.29
N ARG A 25 -13.54 29.01 3.33
CA ARG A 25 -12.08 28.83 3.22
C ARG A 25 -11.62 27.78 2.20
N CYS A 26 -12.54 27.03 1.59
CA CYS A 26 -12.15 26.13 0.50
C CYS A 26 -11.94 26.92 -0.78
N PRO A 27 -10.79 26.75 -1.47
CA PRO A 27 -10.62 27.24 -2.84
C PRO A 27 -11.70 26.62 -3.74
N ASP A 28 -12.13 27.35 -4.76
CA ASP A 28 -13.17 26.93 -5.72
C ASP A 28 -12.85 25.62 -6.45
N ASP A 29 -11.60 25.14 -6.38
CA ASP A 29 -11.04 23.95 -7.01
C ASP A 29 -10.98 22.75 -6.07
N MET A 30 -11.38 22.87 -4.80
CA MET A 30 -11.38 21.75 -3.87
C MET A 30 -12.63 20.89 -4.07
N ILE A 31 -12.48 19.80 -4.81
CA ILE A 31 -13.54 18.79 -4.99
C ILE A 31 -13.61 17.96 -3.70
N LEU A 32 -14.73 18.08 -2.97
CA LEU A 32 -15.00 17.21 -1.83
C LEU A 32 -15.40 15.82 -2.36
N ASP A 33 -14.49 14.88 -2.30
CA ASP A 33 -14.70 13.49 -2.68
C ASP A 33 -15.42 12.72 -1.55
N GLU A 34 -16.16 11.66 -1.92
CA GLU A 34 -16.80 10.73 -0.99
C GLU A 34 -15.78 9.97 -0.10
N ASN A 35 -14.52 9.94 -0.51
CA ASN A 35 -13.41 9.31 0.20
C ASN A 35 -12.68 10.24 1.20
N MET A 36 -13.16 11.46 1.38
CA MET A 36 -12.55 12.42 2.30
C MET A 36 -12.98 12.15 3.74
N GLU A 37 -12.02 11.84 4.62
CA GLU A 37 -12.25 11.83 6.08
C GLU A 37 -11.76 13.14 6.69
N ILE A 38 -12.66 13.85 7.38
CA ILE A 38 -12.33 15.05 8.12
C ILE A 38 -12.36 14.73 9.60
N THR A 39 -11.22 14.79 10.26
CA THR A 39 -11.12 14.63 11.71
C THR A 39 -11.15 16.02 12.37
N LEU A 40 -12.14 16.25 13.22
CA LEU A 40 -12.22 17.44 14.04
C LEU A 40 -11.61 17.14 15.40
N SER A 41 -10.48 17.75 15.70
CA SER A 41 -9.92 17.77 17.04
C SER A 41 -10.04 19.15 17.65
N LEU A 42 -10.54 19.21 18.87
CA LEU A 42 -10.59 20.45 19.66
C LEU A 42 -9.40 20.47 20.61
N LYS A 43 -8.69 21.59 20.67
CA LYS A 43 -7.74 21.81 21.76
C LYS A 43 -8.52 21.95 23.05
N ASN A 44 -8.26 21.07 24.01
CA ASN A 44 -8.88 21.08 25.33
C ASN A 44 -8.66 22.42 26.02
N GLY A 45 -9.77 23.12 26.33
CA GLY A 45 -9.78 24.16 27.34
C GLY A 45 -9.57 23.53 28.73
N GLU A 46 -8.67 24.07 29.51
CA GLU A 46 -8.48 23.65 30.90
C GLU A 46 -9.75 23.95 31.70
N ASN A 47 -10.26 22.98 32.47
CA ASN A 47 -11.32 23.09 33.49
C ASN A 47 -12.79 22.87 33.11
N GLY A 48 -13.13 22.00 32.17
CA GLY A 48 -14.52 21.46 32.05
C GLY A 48 -15.62 22.47 31.77
N GLN A 49 -15.31 23.67 31.32
CA GLN A 49 -16.28 24.69 30.90
C GLN A 49 -16.71 24.40 29.45
N PRO A 50 -17.95 24.68 29.07
CA PRO A 50 -18.40 24.57 27.70
C PRO A 50 -17.60 25.53 26.81
N ILE A 51 -16.89 24.98 25.83
CA ILE A 51 -16.09 25.75 24.87
C ILE A 51 -17.04 26.46 23.93
N VAL A 52 -17.06 27.79 23.96
CA VAL A 52 -17.67 28.62 22.90
C VAL A 52 -16.61 28.69 21.78
N LEU A 53 -16.83 27.95 20.70
CA LEU A 53 -15.93 27.92 19.56
C LEU A 53 -15.89 29.29 18.89
N GLY A 54 -14.79 30.01 19.04
CA GLY A 54 -14.43 31.16 18.20
C GLY A 54 -13.78 30.66 16.89
N GLU A 55 -13.87 31.51 15.85
CA GLU A 55 -13.32 31.15 14.50
C GLU A 55 -11.82 30.81 14.48
N GLU A 56 -11.07 31.10 15.54
CA GLU A 56 -9.61 30.91 15.63
C GLU A 56 -9.20 29.58 16.32
N GLU A 57 -10.15 28.84 16.92
CA GLU A 57 -9.84 27.65 17.73
C GLU A 57 -10.16 26.32 17.03
N LEU A 58 -10.76 26.35 15.84
CA LEU A 58 -11.04 25.16 15.06
C LEU A 58 -9.78 24.76 14.25
N GLN A 59 -9.05 23.79 14.73
CA GLN A 59 -7.99 23.19 13.95
C GLN A 59 -8.54 22.00 13.16
N LEU A 60 -8.85 22.24 11.88
CA LEU A 60 -9.21 21.19 10.93
C LEU A 60 -7.90 20.52 10.46
N SER A 61 -7.66 19.30 10.89
CA SER A 61 -6.75 18.42 10.18
C SER A 61 -7.60 17.57 9.23
N TYR A 62 -7.45 17.78 7.95
CA TYR A 62 -8.03 16.88 6.96
C TYR A 62 -6.93 15.90 6.56
N HIS A 63 -7.24 14.64 6.69
CA HIS A 63 -6.55 13.59 5.96
C HIS A 63 -7.49 13.23 4.81
N THR A 64 -7.06 13.46 3.59
CA THR A 64 -7.57 12.66 2.51
C THR A 64 -7.19 11.24 2.87
N VAL A 65 -8.16 10.42 3.27
CA VAL A 65 -8.00 8.98 3.16
C VAL A 65 -8.02 8.74 1.66
N ASP A 66 -6.86 8.87 1.12
CA ASP A 66 -6.66 8.68 -0.29
C ASP A 66 -6.77 7.16 -0.52
N HIS A 67 -7.99 6.68 -0.83
CA HIS A 67 -8.12 5.36 -1.44
C HIS A 67 -7.35 5.32 -2.77
N SER A 68 -6.91 6.49 -3.28
CA SER A 68 -5.91 6.56 -4.34
C SER A 68 -4.56 6.01 -3.85
N GLU A 69 -4.17 6.13 -2.57
CA GLU A 69 -2.95 5.46 -2.08
C GLU A 69 -3.04 3.94 -2.22
N ASP A 70 -4.17 3.32 -1.91
CA ASP A 70 -4.35 1.88 -2.14
C ASP A 70 -4.36 1.55 -3.63
N TYR A 71 -4.95 2.39 -4.46
CA TYR A 71 -4.99 2.19 -5.90
C TYR A 71 -3.63 2.45 -6.58
N TYR A 72 -2.85 3.44 -6.10
CA TYR A 72 -1.49 3.70 -6.58
C TYR A 72 -0.46 2.72 -6.01
N ASN A 73 -0.73 2.16 -4.84
CA ASN A 73 0.19 1.26 -4.16
C ASN A 73 0.08 -0.20 -4.61
N HIS A 74 -1.05 -0.62 -5.21
CA HIS A 74 -1.26 -2.00 -5.66
C HIS A 74 -1.40 -2.10 -7.18
N ASP A 75 -0.75 -3.11 -7.75
CA ASP A 75 -0.91 -3.47 -9.17
C ASP A 75 -2.31 -4.05 -9.40
N VAL A 76 -3.02 -3.50 -10.39
CA VAL A 76 -4.44 -3.82 -10.66
C VAL A 76 -4.65 -5.29 -11.01
N LEU A 77 -3.68 -5.92 -11.68
CA LEU A 77 -3.77 -7.31 -12.13
C LEU A 77 -3.41 -8.29 -11.01
N THR A 78 -2.26 -8.07 -10.39
CA THR A 78 -1.69 -9.03 -9.44
C THR A 78 -2.00 -8.71 -7.99
N HIS A 79 -2.48 -7.50 -7.68
CA HIS A 79 -2.69 -6.99 -6.32
C HIS A 79 -1.45 -7.00 -5.41
N LEU A 80 -0.27 -7.18 -5.97
CA LEU A 80 1.00 -6.92 -5.28
C LEU A 80 1.25 -5.41 -5.25
N TYR A 81 2.20 -4.96 -4.46
CA TYR A 81 2.57 -3.56 -4.45
C TYR A 81 3.18 -3.11 -5.79
N THR A 82 3.00 -1.83 -6.12
CA THR A 82 3.54 -1.24 -7.35
C THR A 82 5.02 -0.88 -7.19
N ARG A 83 5.65 -0.52 -8.33
CA ARG A 83 6.98 0.07 -8.38
C ARG A 83 7.09 1.35 -7.54
N CYS A 84 6.09 2.22 -7.58
CA CYS A 84 6.09 3.46 -6.77
C CYS A 84 6.18 3.16 -5.28
N LYS A 85 5.41 2.17 -4.82
CA LYS A 85 5.47 1.70 -3.43
C LYS A 85 6.82 1.09 -3.08
N TYR A 86 7.41 0.28 -3.97
CA TYR A 86 8.76 -0.26 -3.82
C TYR A 86 9.81 0.83 -3.62
N GLU A 87 9.83 1.85 -4.49
CA GLU A 87 10.80 2.95 -4.42
C GLU A 87 10.66 3.80 -3.13
N HIS A 88 9.44 3.91 -2.62
CA HIS A 88 9.18 4.54 -1.33
C HIS A 88 9.68 3.67 -0.17
N ASP A 89 9.28 2.40 -0.14
CA ASP A 89 9.57 1.48 0.96
C ASP A 89 11.07 1.16 1.05
N LEU A 90 11.76 1.07 -0.08
CA LEU A 90 13.21 0.87 -0.09
C LEU A 90 13.95 1.95 0.72
N LYS A 91 13.50 3.21 0.64
CA LYS A 91 14.06 4.31 1.46
C LYS A 91 13.77 4.12 2.94
N VAL A 92 12.56 3.64 3.27
CA VAL A 92 12.16 3.35 4.65
C VAL A 92 12.97 2.19 5.21
N PHE A 93 13.14 1.11 4.44
CA PHE A 93 13.95 -0.05 4.83
C PHE A 93 15.43 0.31 5.03
N GLN A 94 16.00 1.16 4.17
CA GLN A 94 17.36 1.66 4.34
C GLN A 94 17.55 2.49 5.63
N LEU A 95 16.52 3.26 6.03
CA LEU A 95 16.54 4.06 7.25
C LEU A 95 16.26 3.25 8.52
N ALA A 96 15.56 2.12 8.39
CA ALA A 96 15.16 1.29 9.53
C ALA A 96 16.32 0.46 10.13
N ASN A 97 17.48 0.43 9.47
CA ASN A 97 18.70 -0.22 9.96
C ASN A 97 18.47 -1.68 10.38
N TYR A 98 17.88 -2.48 9.49
CA TYR A 98 17.70 -3.92 9.72
C TYR A 98 19.06 -4.61 9.78
N ALA A 99 19.28 -5.45 10.79
CA ALA A 99 20.50 -6.28 10.89
C ALA A 99 20.69 -7.21 9.67
N ARG A 100 19.62 -7.49 8.96
CA ARG A 100 19.59 -8.26 7.71
C ARG A 100 18.40 -7.83 6.88
N LEU A 101 18.64 -7.57 5.59
CA LEU A 101 17.60 -7.35 4.59
C LEU A 101 17.94 -8.20 3.35
N THR A 102 17.07 -9.13 2.99
CA THR A 102 17.21 -9.88 1.76
C THR A 102 16.27 -9.34 0.70
N CYS A 103 16.81 -9.08 -0.48
CA CYS A 103 16.05 -8.71 -1.67
C CYS A 103 16.04 -9.90 -2.64
N ILE A 104 14.84 -10.32 -3.05
CA ILE A 104 14.63 -11.34 -4.08
C ILE A 104 14.07 -10.64 -5.30
N TYR A 105 14.77 -10.75 -6.42
CA TYR A 105 14.31 -10.29 -7.72
C TYR A 105 13.86 -11.50 -8.55
N MET A 106 12.70 -11.40 -9.17
CA MET A 106 12.13 -12.46 -9.99
C MET A 106 11.67 -11.90 -11.33
N ASP A 107 11.82 -12.71 -12.38
CA ASP A 107 11.39 -12.40 -13.73
C ASP A 107 10.59 -13.61 -14.27
N ALA A 108 9.40 -13.34 -14.85
CA ALA A 108 8.53 -14.37 -15.40
C ALA A 108 9.01 -14.78 -16.79
N VAL A 109 9.64 -15.94 -16.88
CA VAL A 109 10.28 -16.44 -18.11
C VAL A 109 9.22 -16.76 -19.17
N GLY A 110 9.38 -16.20 -20.36
CA GLY A 110 8.55 -16.54 -21.53
C GLY A 110 7.20 -15.86 -21.58
N LEU A 111 6.94 -14.80 -20.79
CA LEU A 111 5.68 -14.06 -20.84
C LEU A 111 5.36 -13.54 -22.26
N HIS A 112 6.37 -13.07 -22.98
CA HIS A 112 6.21 -12.58 -24.35
C HIS A 112 5.76 -13.68 -25.31
N GLU A 113 6.36 -14.87 -25.23
CA GLU A 113 5.99 -16.03 -26.03
C GLU A 113 4.57 -16.50 -25.71
N ILE A 114 4.19 -16.54 -24.43
CA ILE A 114 2.83 -16.90 -24.02
C ILE A 114 1.83 -15.91 -24.60
N ASN A 115 2.09 -14.60 -24.47
CA ASN A 115 1.23 -13.55 -25.04
C ASN A 115 1.06 -13.69 -26.55
N ASN A 116 2.15 -13.99 -27.25
CA ASN A 116 2.14 -14.10 -28.72
C ASN A 116 1.40 -15.35 -29.21
N HIS A 117 1.50 -16.48 -28.49
CA HIS A 117 0.93 -17.75 -28.94
C HIS A 117 -0.46 -18.02 -28.37
N LEU A 118 -0.73 -17.60 -27.15
CA LEU A 118 -1.95 -17.91 -26.38
C LEU A 118 -2.81 -16.68 -26.05
N GLY A 119 -2.30 -15.48 -26.34
CA GLY A 119 -2.99 -14.21 -26.05
C GLY A 119 -2.69 -13.64 -24.66
N HIS A 120 -3.06 -12.36 -24.49
CA HIS A 120 -2.78 -11.62 -23.25
C HIS A 120 -3.47 -12.21 -22.02
N GLU A 121 -4.64 -12.81 -22.15
CA GLU A 121 -5.34 -13.47 -21.03
C GLU A 121 -4.51 -14.61 -20.43
N ALA A 122 -3.77 -15.37 -21.27
CA ALA A 122 -2.88 -16.44 -20.81
C ALA A 122 -1.66 -15.87 -20.07
N GLY A 123 -1.11 -14.75 -20.53
CA GLY A 123 -0.04 -14.03 -19.85
C GLY A 123 -0.50 -13.44 -18.51
N ASP A 124 -1.69 -12.85 -18.46
CA ASP A 124 -2.29 -12.33 -17.25
C ASP A 124 -2.50 -13.45 -16.22
N HIS A 125 -2.96 -14.62 -16.66
CA HIS A 125 -3.11 -15.79 -15.82
C HIS A 125 -1.76 -16.27 -15.24
N MET A 126 -0.69 -16.28 -16.04
CA MET A 126 0.66 -16.58 -15.58
C MET A 126 1.10 -15.60 -14.48
N LEU A 127 0.95 -14.30 -14.71
CA LEU A 127 1.34 -13.27 -13.75
C LEU A 127 0.56 -13.35 -12.45
N CYS A 128 -0.76 -13.60 -12.52
CA CYS A 128 -1.60 -13.84 -11.34
C CYS A 128 -1.17 -15.11 -10.58
N SER A 129 -0.83 -16.19 -11.30
CA SER A 129 -0.35 -17.44 -10.68
C SER A 129 0.96 -17.25 -9.92
N ILE A 130 1.89 -16.46 -10.47
CA ILE A 130 3.14 -16.11 -9.80
C ILE A 130 2.85 -15.28 -8.55
N ALA A 131 1.99 -14.27 -8.64
CA ALA A 131 1.61 -13.42 -7.51
C ALA A 131 0.91 -14.21 -6.38
N ASP A 132 0.05 -15.16 -6.72
CA ASP A 132 -0.59 -16.08 -5.75
C ASP A 132 0.44 -16.97 -5.06
N GLY A 133 1.39 -17.47 -5.82
CA GLY A 133 2.53 -18.21 -5.28
C GLY A 133 3.36 -17.37 -4.30
N ILE A 134 3.67 -16.12 -4.67
CA ILE A 134 4.39 -15.18 -3.80
C ILE A 134 3.62 -14.99 -2.48
N ARG A 135 2.33 -14.67 -2.52
CA ARG A 135 1.50 -14.50 -1.31
C ARG A 135 1.46 -15.76 -0.44
N LYS A 136 1.47 -16.94 -1.05
CA LYS A 136 1.42 -18.22 -0.33
C LYS A 136 2.70 -18.53 0.43
N TYR A 137 3.86 -18.29 -0.19
CA TYR A 137 5.16 -18.69 0.36
C TYR A 137 5.91 -17.56 1.09
N PHE A 138 5.47 -16.31 0.87
CA PHE A 138 6.07 -15.10 1.46
C PHE A 138 4.99 -14.17 2.07
N PRO A 139 4.11 -14.69 2.95
CA PRO A 139 2.94 -13.95 3.44
C PRO A 139 3.31 -12.71 4.26
N ASP A 140 4.47 -12.72 4.92
CA ASP A 140 4.92 -11.66 5.83
C ASP A 140 5.94 -10.71 5.17
N ASP A 141 6.28 -10.96 3.90
CA ASP A 141 7.28 -10.18 3.17
C ASP A 141 6.62 -9.15 2.25
N CYS A 142 7.29 -8.04 2.03
CA CYS A 142 6.78 -7.02 1.12
C CYS A 142 7.08 -7.44 -0.33
N ALA A 143 6.02 -7.67 -1.11
CA ALA A 143 6.09 -8.13 -2.49
C ALA A 143 5.56 -7.08 -3.47
N TYR A 144 6.33 -6.82 -4.51
CA TYR A 144 6.10 -5.77 -5.50
C TYR A 144 6.13 -6.33 -6.91
N ARG A 145 5.28 -5.80 -7.80
CA ARG A 145 5.43 -5.91 -9.25
C ARG A 145 5.98 -4.60 -9.77
N ILE A 146 7.24 -4.62 -10.24
CA ILE A 146 7.98 -3.41 -10.62
C ILE A 146 8.07 -3.19 -12.13
N GLY A 147 7.71 -4.20 -12.91
CA GLY A 147 7.70 -4.19 -14.37
C GLY A 147 6.58 -5.07 -14.91
N GLY A 148 6.57 -5.30 -16.22
CA GLY A 148 5.59 -6.16 -16.87
C GLY A 148 5.63 -7.61 -16.36
N ASP A 149 6.83 -8.16 -16.25
CA ASP A 149 7.19 -9.51 -15.86
C ASP A 149 8.10 -9.57 -14.62
N GLU A 150 8.41 -8.42 -14.02
CA GLU A 150 9.39 -8.26 -12.96
C GLU A 150 8.74 -8.12 -11.59
N PHE A 151 9.19 -8.93 -10.63
CA PHE A 151 8.74 -8.93 -9.24
C PHE A 151 9.92 -8.76 -8.29
N VAL A 152 9.69 -8.06 -7.19
CA VAL A 152 10.68 -7.90 -6.11
C VAL A 152 10.03 -8.23 -4.77
N LEU A 153 10.78 -8.92 -3.91
CA LEU A 153 10.43 -9.12 -2.52
C LEU A 153 11.50 -8.47 -1.63
N LEU A 154 11.07 -7.77 -0.60
CA LEU A 154 11.92 -7.29 0.48
C LEU A 154 11.58 -8.10 1.74
N CYS A 155 12.55 -8.88 2.19
CA CYS A 155 12.41 -9.84 3.29
C CYS A 155 13.29 -9.40 4.47
N PRO A 156 12.76 -8.56 5.38
CA PRO A 156 13.52 -8.12 6.54
C PRO A 156 13.61 -9.22 7.58
N ALA A 157 14.80 -9.40 8.16
CA ALA A 157 15.10 -10.26 9.31
C ALA A 157 14.75 -11.76 9.15
N ARG A 158 14.44 -12.26 7.94
CA ARG A 158 14.22 -13.70 7.71
C ARG A 158 15.53 -14.48 7.74
N GLN A 159 15.46 -15.72 8.24
CA GLN A 159 16.62 -16.61 8.23
C GLN A 159 16.86 -17.14 6.79
N PRO A 160 18.13 -17.23 6.34
CA PRO A 160 18.45 -17.66 4.99
C PRO A 160 17.92 -19.06 4.65
N GLU A 161 17.93 -19.97 5.63
CA GLU A 161 17.46 -21.35 5.47
C GLU A 161 15.96 -21.39 5.20
N GLU A 162 15.17 -20.67 6.00
CA GLU A 162 13.70 -20.57 5.84
C GLU A 162 13.34 -19.91 4.50
N LEU A 163 14.11 -18.88 4.12
CA LEU A 163 13.91 -18.19 2.86
C LEU A 163 14.22 -19.10 1.66
N ALA A 164 15.30 -19.88 1.74
CA ALA A 164 15.67 -20.83 0.71
C ALA A 164 14.62 -21.94 0.55
N GLU A 165 14.08 -22.48 1.65
CA GLU A 165 12.99 -23.46 1.64
C GLU A 165 11.71 -22.90 1.00
N SER A 166 11.31 -21.69 1.40
CA SER A 166 10.14 -21.00 0.82
C SER A 166 10.32 -20.76 -0.68
N LEU A 167 11.52 -20.34 -1.08
CA LEU A 167 11.83 -20.05 -2.48
C LEU A 167 11.84 -21.33 -3.34
N ALA A 168 12.41 -22.42 -2.83
CA ALA A 168 12.41 -23.71 -3.52
C ALA A 168 10.97 -24.21 -3.72
N ALA A 169 10.14 -24.21 -2.67
CA ALA A 169 8.76 -24.64 -2.74
C ALA A 169 7.91 -23.75 -3.68
N PHE A 170 8.17 -22.45 -3.69
CA PHE A 170 7.56 -21.51 -4.63
C PHE A 170 7.93 -21.88 -6.08
N CYS A 171 9.22 -22.00 -6.40
CA CYS A 171 9.69 -22.33 -7.75
C CYS A 171 9.13 -23.68 -8.24
N ASP A 172 9.06 -24.69 -7.37
CA ASP A 172 8.48 -25.98 -7.70
C ASP A 172 6.99 -25.88 -8.02
N THR A 173 6.24 -25.12 -7.21
CA THR A 173 4.80 -24.88 -7.46
C THR A 173 4.57 -24.16 -8.80
N ILE A 174 5.37 -23.13 -9.13
CA ILE A 174 5.26 -22.41 -10.40
C ILE A 174 5.57 -23.34 -11.58
N ARG A 175 6.60 -24.19 -11.43
CA ARG A 175 6.98 -25.18 -12.45
C ARG A 175 5.89 -26.24 -12.65
N GLU A 176 5.23 -26.70 -11.59
CA GLU A 176 4.09 -27.64 -11.68
C GLU A 176 2.91 -27.05 -12.44
N MET A 177 2.72 -25.71 -12.41
CA MET A 177 1.73 -25.01 -13.20
C MET A 177 2.13 -24.82 -14.67
N GLY A 178 3.35 -25.23 -15.06
CA GLY A 178 3.88 -25.09 -16.41
C GLY A 178 4.52 -23.74 -16.68
N TYR A 179 4.80 -22.93 -15.65
CA TYR A 179 5.49 -21.66 -15.76
C TYR A 179 6.92 -21.73 -15.20
N GLU A 180 7.73 -20.74 -15.52
CA GLU A 180 9.09 -20.63 -15.03
C GLU A 180 9.37 -19.19 -14.57
N VAL A 181 10.18 -19.08 -13.51
CA VAL A 181 10.70 -17.81 -13.01
C VAL A 181 12.21 -17.85 -12.90
N SER A 182 12.86 -16.77 -13.34
CA SER A 182 14.26 -16.52 -13.09
C SER A 182 14.40 -15.79 -11.77
N VAL A 183 15.31 -16.19 -10.88
CA VAL A 183 15.42 -15.66 -9.53
C VAL A 183 16.84 -15.20 -9.23
N GLY A 184 16.97 -13.98 -8.74
CA GLY A 184 18.20 -13.43 -8.17
C GLY A 184 17.99 -13.08 -6.69
N VAL A 185 18.95 -13.40 -5.83
CA VAL A 185 18.89 -13.09 -4.39
C VAL A 185 20.11 -12.24 -4.02
N SER A 186 19.86 -11.15 -3.30
CA SER A 186 20.89 -10.28 -2.74
C SER A 186 20.60 -10.02 -1.27
N GLU A 187 21.63 -10.05 -0.45
CA GLU A 187 21.54 -9.84 1.00
C GLU A 187 22.42 -8.67 1.40
N SER A 188 21.86 -7.75 2.21
CA SER A 188 22.61 -6.73 2.93
C SER A 188 22.68 -7.12 4.39
N THR A 189 23.89 -7.23 4.91
CA THR A 189 24.20 -7.44 6.33
C THR A 189 25.09 -6.30 6.78
N ASP A 190 24.78 -5.68 7.93
CA ASP A 190 25.67 -4.73 8.61
C ASP A 190 26.93 -5.40 9.13
#